data_2389fc178ea2769b89e99b24908d0a99
#
_entry.id   2389fc178ea2769b89e99b24908d0a99
#
_cell.length_a   1.000
_cell.length_b   1.000
_cell.length_c   1.000
_cell.angle_alpha   90.00
_cell.angle_beta   90.00
_cell.angle_gamma   90.00
#
_symmetry.space_group_name_H-M   'P 1'
#
loop_
_entity.id
_entity.type
_entity.pdbx_description
1 polymer ?
#
loop_
_entity_poly.entity_id
_entity_poly.type
_entity_poly.pdbx_seq_one_letter_code
_entity_poly.pdbx_strand_id
1 'polypeptide(L)'
;MIAPMRLLLVSALAVFSVIALSGQAPERKGGGGPPKNLKVFPAGTDRATVITAMRGFTAGLGVQCAYCHMVPQFDSDENPKKEMARMMLKMVNQINMGFPDGKVHVTCYTCHRGAEMPLTAPPAAQ
;
A
#
# COMPACT_ATOMS: atom_id res chain seq x y z
N MET A 1 -49.78 20.46 63.58
CA MET A 1 -50.14 19.71 62.34
C MET A 1 -49.22 20.20 61.23
N ILE A 2 -48.23 19.45 60.90
CA ILE A 2 -47.15 19.85 60.02
C ILE A 2 -47.29 19.04 58.72
N ALA A 3 -47.56 19.73 57.60
CA ALA A 3 -47.65 19.09 56.29
C ALA A 3 -46.21 18.86 55.70
N PRO A 4 -45.93 17.70 55.12
CA PRO A 4 -44.65 17.48 54.48
C PRO A 4 -44.58 18.05 53.07
N MET A 5 -43.61 18.89 52.87
CA MET A 5 -43.24 19.49 51.59
C MET A 5 -42.61 18.45 50.68
N ARG A 6 -43.29 18.13 49.58
CA ARG A 6 -42.77 17.21 48.56
C ARG A 6 -41.67 17.90 47.74
N LEU A 7 -40.45 17.45 47.93
CA LEU A 7 -39.28 17.86 47.12
C LEU A 7 -39.30 17.11 45.80
N LEU A 8 -39.62 17.81 44.73
CA LEU A 8 -39.52 17.29 43.35
C LEU A 8 -38.06 17.36 42.89
N LEU A 9 -37.39 16.20 42.91
CA LEU A 9 -36.10 16.03 42.27
C LEU A 9 -36.30 15.91 40.75
N VAL A 10 -36.00 16.97 40.02
CA VAL A 10 -35.91 16.97 38.56
C VAL A 10 -34.54 16.43 38.19
N SER A 11 -34.48 15.16 37.80
CA SER A 11 -33.27 14.53 37.26
C SER A 11 -33.08 14.99 35.82
N ALA A 12 -32.19 15.94 35.58
CA ALA A 12 -31.76 16.32 34.25
C ALA A 12 -30.77 15.24 33.73
N LEU A 13 -31.27 14.34 32.86
CA LEU A 13 -30.40 13.46 32.06
C LEU A 13 -29.71 14.30 31.00
N ALA A 14 -28.44 14.64 31.24
CA ALA A 14 -27.57 15.19 30.21
C ALA A 14 -27.16 14.05 29.25
N VAL A 15 -27.82 13.98 28.09
CA VAL A 15 -27.39 13.09 26.99
C VAL A 15 -26.13 13.68 26.37
N PHE A 16 -24.98 13.13 26.74
CA PHE A 16 -23.71 13.42 26.08
C PHE A 16 -23.70 12.73 24.71
N SER A 17 -24.10 13.47 23.67
CA SER A 17 -23.89 13.02 22.28
C SER A 17 -22.42 13.08 21.95
N VAL A 18 -21.74 11.93 22.01
CA VAL A 18 -20.38 11.76 21.50
C VAL A 18 -20.48 11.78 19.97
N ILE A 19 -20.23 12.94 19.37
CA ILE A 19 -20.01 13.05 17.92
C ILE A 19 -18.67 12.40 17.65
N ALA A 20 -18.69 11.15 17.18
CA ALA A 20 -17.51 10.49 16.61
C ALA A 20 -17.11 11.26 15.34
N LEU A 21 -16.14 12.16 15.47
CA LEU A 21 -15.49 12.80 14.35
C LEU A 21 -14.69 11.70 13.63
N SER A 22 -15.32 11.03 12.67
CA SER A 22 -14.64 10.14 11.74
C SER A 22 -13.68 11.01 10.91
N GLY A 23 -12.48 11.20 11.42
CA GLY A 23 -11.38 11.83 10.72
C GLY A 23 -11.00 10.95 9.52
N GLN A 24 -11.71 11.11 8.40
CA GLN A 24 -11.20 10.64 7.12
C GLN A 24 -9.95 11.45 6.83
N ALA A 25 -8.79 10.79 6.91
CA ALA A 25 -7.56 11.40 6.46
C ALA A 25 -7.79 11.89 5.02
N PRO A 26 -7.42 13.14 4.66
CA PRO A 26 -7.62 13.63 3.33
C PRO A 26 -6.92 12.70 2.34
N GLU A 27 -7.68 12.04 1.47
CA GLU A 27 -7.11 11.40 0.29
C GLU A 27 -6.31 12.48 -0.46
N ARG A 28 -5.01 12.41 -0.35
CA ARG A 28 -4.13 13.22 -1.18
C ARG A 28 -4.37 12.76 -2.62
N LYS A 29 -5.24 13.46 -3.33
CA LYS A 29 -5.35 13.36 -4.78
C LYS A 29 -3.99 13.77 -5.32
N GLY A 30 -3.13 12.77 -5.52
CA GLY A 30 -1.82 12.97 -6.13
C GLY A 30 -2.03 13.63 -7.48
N GLY A 31 -1.63 14.89 -7.62
CA GLY A 31 -1.74 15.67 -8.85
C GLY A 31 -0.93 14.98 -9.96
N GLY A 32 -1.63 14.35 -10.88
CA GLY A 32 -1.06 13.69 -12.06
C GLY A 32 -2.15 12.90 -12.75
N GLY A 33 -2.17 12.96 -14.08
CA GLY A 33 -3.10 12.19 -14.93
C GLY A 33 -3.01 10.68 -14.73
N PRO A 34 -3.80 9.92 -15.50
CA PRO A 34 -3.77 8.45 -15.45
C PRO A 34 -2.36 7.93 -15.73
N PRO A 35 -1.99 6.77 -15.15
CA PRO A 35 -0.69 6.16 -15.42
C PRO A 35 -0.51 5.87 -16.91
N LYS A 36 0.69 6.10 -17.41
CA LYS A 36 1.06 5.84 -18.82
C LYS A 36 2.05 4.67 -18.88
N ASN A 37 2.15 4.03 -20.06
CA ASN A 37 3.11 2.98 -20.33
C ASN A 37 2.98 1.77 -19.37
N LEU A 38 1.75 1.38 -19.03
CA LEU A 38 1.45 0.21 -18.22
C LEU A 38 1.63 -1.07 -19.05
N LYS A 39 2.74 -1.82 -18.86
CA LYS A 39 3.03 -3.07 -19.58
C LYS A 39 2.73 -4.35 -18.78
N VAL A 40 2.59 -4.23 -17.46
CA VAL A 40 2.37 -5.37 -16.54
C VAL A 40 1.12 -5.21 -15.68
N PHE A 41 0.54 -4.04 -15.66
CA PHE A 41 -0.77 -3.78 -15.09
C PHE A 41 -1.82 -3.74 -16.20
N PRO A 42 -3.07 -4.15 -15.93
CA PRO A 42 -4.16 -4.00 -16.88
C PRO A 42 -4.30 -2.54 -17.36
N ALA A 43 -4.70 -2.35 -18.61
CA ALA A 43 -5.02 -1.02 -19.12
C ALA A 43 -6.13 -0.40 -18.27
N GLY A 44 -5.97 0.88 -17.91
CA GLY A 44 -6.94 1.59 -17.09
C GLY A 44 -6.78 1.37 -15.57
N THR A 45 -5.76 0.62 -15.11
CA THR A 45 -5.46 0.54 -13.68
C THR A 45 -5.28 1.96 -13.12
N ASP A 46 -5.99 2.25 -12.04
CA ASP A 46 -5.96 3.56 -11.41
C ASP A 46 -4.58 3.89 -10.80
N ARG A 47 -4.32 5.18 -10.65
CA ARG A 47 -3.03 5.67 -10.16
C ARG A 47 -2.72 5.22 -8.72
N ALA A 48 -3.72 5.15 -7.85
CA ALA A 48 -3.51 4.78 -6.45
C ALA A 48 -3.07 3.33 -6.34
N THR A 49 -3.68 2.43 -7.10
CA THR A 49 -3.30 1.01 -7.20
C THR A 49 -1.85 0.87 -7.71
N VAL A 50 -1.48 1.58 -8.78
CA VAL A 50 -0.10 1.54 -9.30
C VAL A 50 0.90 2.04 -8.26
N ILE A 51 0.62 3.18 -7.59
CA ILE A 51 1.51 3.73 -6.55
C ILE A 51 1.65 2.78 -5.37
N THR A 52 0.58 2.12 -4.95
CA THR A 52 0.61 1.13 -3.87
C THR A 52 1.53 -0.03 -4.24
N ALA A 53 1.42 -0.56 -5.46
CA ALA A 53 2.32 -1.60 -5.95
C ALA A 53 3.78 -1.12 -5.98
N MET A 54 4.05 0.09 -6.48
CA MET A 54 5.41 0.67 -6.54
C MET A 54 6.02 0.83 -5.15
N ARG A 55 5.23 1.21 -4.13
CA ARG A 55 5.68 1.24 -2.73
C ARG A 55 6.03 -0.15 -2.20
N GLY A 56 5.27 -1.17 -2.57
CA GLY A 56 5.60 -2.56 -2.26
C GLY A 56 6.93 -2.99 -2.89
N PHE A 57 7.22 -2.56 -4.13
CA PHE A 57 8.48 -2.87 -4.80
C PHE A 57 9.66 -2.16 -4.12
N THR A 58 9.54 -0.86 -3.84
CA THR A 58 10.62 -0.12 -3.15
C THR A 58 10.90 -0.69 -1.75
N ALA A 59 9.86 -1.05 -1.01
CA ALA A 59 10.03 -1.69 0.30
C ALA A 59 10.64 -3.09 0.18
N GLY A 60 10.20 -3.88 -0.81
CA GLY A 60 10.70 -5.24 -1.03
C GLY A 60 12.18 -5.29 -1.42
N LEU A 61 12.67 -4.28 -2.15
CA LEU A 61 14.04 -4.18 -2.64
C LEU A 61 14.94 -3.24 -1.80
N GLY A 62 14.38 -2.44 -0.89
CA GLY A 62 15.16 -1.45 -0.14
C GLY A 62 15.67 -0.28 -0.99
N VAL A 63 14.99 0.06 -2.08
CA VAL A 63 15.41 1.08 -3.04
C VAL A 63 14.43 2.24 -3.14
N GLN A 64 14.83 3.34 -3.78
CA GLN A 64 13.97 4.49 -4.04
C GLN A 64 13.39 4.47 -5.45
N CYS A 65 12.38 5.31 -5.72
CA CYS A 65 11.71 5.39 -7.02
C CYS A 65 12.68 5.61 -8.20
N ALA A 66 13.70 6.45 -8.01
CA ALA A 66 14.71 6.76 -9.02
C ALA A 66 15.62 5.58 -9.37
N TYR A 67 15.59 4.50 -8.61
CA TYR A 67 16.35 3.28 -8.93
C TYR A 67 15.86 2.64 -10.24
N CYS A 68 14.55 2.66 -10.49
CA CYS A 68 13.94 2.10 -11.69
C CYS A 68 13.37 3.16 -12.65
N HIS A 69 13.13 4.38 -12.18
CA HIS A 69 12.48 5.42 -12.97
C HIS A 69 13.39 6.61 -13.25
N MET A 70 13.24 7.18 -14.42
CA MET A 70 13.76 8.51 -14.77
C MET A 70 12.81 9.56 -14.17
N VAL A 71 13.14 10.09 -12.99
CA VAL A 71 12.30 11.09 -12.29
C VAL A 71 12.54 12.46 -12.93
N PRO A 72 11.49 13.20 -13.31
CA PRO A 72 10.05 12.95 -13.09
C PRO A 72 9.32 12.15 -14.19
N GLN A 73 10.01 11.69 -15.22
CA GLN A 73 9.44 10.94 -16.36
C GLN A 73 9.21 9.46 -15.99
N PHE A 74 8.25 9.20 -15.09
CA PHE A 74 7.95 7.85 -14.60
C PHE A 74 7.51 6.86 -15.67
N ASP A 75 7.03 7.33 -16.82
CA ASP A 75 6.60 6.54 -17.96
C ASP A 75 7.76 6.22 -18.94
N SER A 76 8.93 6.87 -18.83
CA SER A 76 10.11 6.55 -19.65
C SER A 76 10.61 5.12 -19.40
N ASP A 77 11.07 4.46 -20.46
CA ASP A 77 11.71 3.13 -20.42
C ASP A 77 13.24 3.20 -20.57
N GLU A 78 13.84 4.37 -20.49
CA GLU A 78 15.29 4.56 -20.62
C GLU A 78 16.10 3.82 -19.54
N ASN A 79 15.53 3.68 -18.33
CA ASN A 79 16.21 2.94 -17.27
C ASN A 79 15.96 1.44 -17.42
N PRO A 80 17.00 0.63 -17.71
CA PRO A 80 16.86 -0.81 -17.96
C PRO A 80 16.35 -1.59 -16.73
N LYS A 81 16.52 -1.06 -15.52
CA LYS A 81 16.01 -1.68 -14.29
C LYS A 81 14.49 -1.74 -14.26
N LYS A 82 13.82 -0.87 -14.98
CA LYS A 82 12.36 -0.89 -15.13
C LYS A 82 11.87 -2.14 -15.88
N GLU A 83 12.58 -2.56 -16.92
CA GLU A 83 12.25 -3.79 -17.64
C GLU A 83 12.57 -5.04 -16.80
N MET A 84 13.69 -5.03 -16.07
CA MET A 84 14.03 -6.09 -15.12
C MET A 84 12.92 -6.25 -14.06
N ALA A 85 12.42 -5.14 -13.49
CA ALA A 85 11.32 -5.16 -12.52
C ALA A 85 10.03 -5.75 -13.12
N ARG A 86 9.71 -5.45 -14.38
CA ARG A 86 8.57 -6.03 -15.09
C ARG A 86 8.70 -7.54 -15.26
N MET A 87 9.89 -8.02 -15.59
CA MET A 87 10.19 -9.46 -15.69
C MET A 87 10.01 -10.16 -14.33
N MET A 88 10.56 -9.58 -13.25
CA MET A 88 10.42 -10.10 -11.90
C MET A 88 8.95 -10.14 -11.46
N LEU A 89 8.16 -9.10 -11.77
CA LEU A 89 6.73 -9.08 -11.44
C LEU A 89 5.95 -10.19 -12.17
N LYS A 90 6.25 -10.43 -13.46
CA LYS A 90 5.65 -11.54 -14.21
C LYS A 90 5.99 -12.89 -13.55
N MET A 91 7.22 -13.09 -13.14
CA MET A 91 7.66 -14.31 -12.45
C MET A 91 6.92 -14.50 -11.11
N VAL A 92 6.83 -13.46 -10.28
CA VAL A 92 6.09 -13.50 -9.01
C VAL A 92 4.62 -13.83 -9.23
N ASN A 93 4.00 -13.23 -10.25
CA ASN A 93 2.60 -13.52 -10.60
C ASN A 93 2.43 -14.99 -11.04
N GLN A 94 3.34 -15.53 -11.84
CA GLN A 94 3.29 -16.94 -12.26
C GLN A 94 3.42 -17.89 -11.08
N ILE A 95 4.32 -17.60 -10.13
CA ILE A 95 4.45 -18.40 -8.91
C ILE A 95 3.14 -18.39 -8.12
N ASN A 96 2.56 -17.19 -7.89
CA ASN A 96 1.32 -17.06 -7.13
C ASN A 96 0.12 -17.75 -7.81
N MET A 97 0.05 -17.72 -9.14
CA MET A 97 -0.98 -18.45 -9.88
C MET A 97 -0.89 -19.99 -9.74
N GLY A 98 0.25 -20.53 -9.34
CA GLY A 98 0.43 -21.94 -9.05
C GLY A 98 -0.20 -22.41 -7.74
N PHE A 99 -0.62 -21.51 -6.86
CA PHE A 99 -1.30 -21.87 -5.61
C PHE A 99 -2.82 -21.97 -5.83
N PRO A 100 -3.45 -23.07 -5.36
CA PRO A 100 -4.86 -23.32 -5.63
C PRO A 100 -5.84 -22.44 -4.85
N ASP A 101 -5.37 -21.75 -3.82
CA ASP A 101 -6.20 -20.92 -2.92
C ASP A 101 -6.40 -19.48 -3.40
N GLY A 102 -5.79 -19.10 -4.54
CA GLY A 102 -5.89 -17.76 -5.13
C GLY A 102 -5.28 -16.63 -4.29
N LYS A 103 -4.47 -16.95 -3.29
CA LYS A 103 -3.83 -15.97 -2.40
C LYS A 103 -2.44 -15.60 -2.88
N VAL A 104 -1.95 -14.47 -2.38
CA VAL A 104 -0.55 -14.04 -2.60
C VAL A 104 0.34 -14.69 -1.55
N HIS A 105 1.21 -15.60 -1.98
CA HIS A 105 2.20 -16.30 -1.15
C HIS A 105 3.61 -15.72 -1.30
N VAL A 106 3.91 -15.19 -2.48
CA VAL A 106 5.24 -14.67 -2.83
C VAL A 106 5.13 -13.22 -3.26
N THR A 107 6.02 -12.39 -2.72
CA THR A 107 6.17 -10.98 -3.06
C THR A 107 7.63 -10.67 -3.40
N CYS A 108 7.95 -9.45 -3.81
CA CYS A 108 9.33 -9.00 -3.98
C CYS A 108 10.15 -9.21 -2.71
N TYR A 109 9.54 -8.93 -1.54
CA TYR A 109 10.22 -9.08 -0.25
C TYR A 109 10.57 -10.53 0.08
N THR A 110 9.81 -11.51 -0.40
CA THR A 110 10.07 -12.95 -0.14
C THR A 110 11.49 -13.35 -0.57
N CYS A 111 11.96 -12.82 -1.70
CA CYS A 111 13.30 -13.11 -2.22
C CYS A 111 14.31 -12.02 -1.84
N HIS A 112 13.92 -10.76 -1.95
CA HIS A 112 14.84 -9.63 -1.80
C HIS A 112 15.09 -9.19 -0.35
N ARG A 113 14.12 -9.37 0.55
CA ARG A 113 14.23 -9.05 1.98
C ARG A 113 14.70 -7.62 2.28
N GLY A 114 14.30 -6.66 1.44
CA GLY A 114 14.72 -5.26 1.56
C GLY A 114 16.11 -4.97 0.98
N ALA A 115 16.64 -5.85 0.14
CA ALA A 115 17.91 -5.66 -0.56
C ALA A 115 17.73 -5.71 -2.08
N GLU A 116 18.49 -4.89 -2.81
CA GLU A 116 18.47 -4.86 -4.28
C GLU A 116 18.73 -6.24 -4.89
N MET A 117 19.71 -6.97 -4.37
CA MET A 117 20.06 -8.32 -4.80
C MET A 117 19.60 -9.34 -3.75
N PRO A 118 18.82 -10.36 -4.16
CA PRO A 118 18.48 -11.45 -3.27
C PRO A 118 19.72 -12.31 -2.96
N LEU A 119 19.75 -12.90 -1.77
CA LEU A 119 20.77 -13.89 -1.45
C LEU A 119 20.55 -15.15 -2.30
N THR A 120 21.59 -15.60 -2.99
CA THR A 120 21.59 -16.83 -3.79
C THR A 120 22.21 -18.02 -3.07
N ALA A 121 22.83 -17.77 -1.90
CA ALA A 121 23.38 -18.78 -1.02
C ALA A 121 23.17 -18.36 0.45
N PRO A 122 23.18 -19.31 1.39
CA PRO A 122 23.22 -18.98 2.81
C PRO A 122 24.43 -18.12 3.15
N PRO A 123 24.33 -17.20 4.15
CA PRO A 123 25.52 -16.55 4.70
C PRO A 123 26.53 -17.61 5.17
N ALA A 124 27.82 -17.32 5.04
CA ALA A 124 28.85 -18.19 5.58
C ALA A 124 28.60 -18.43 7.08
N ALA A 125 28.72 -19.67 7.53
CA ALA A 125 28.63 -19.99 8.95
C ALA A 125 29.74 -19.24 9.70
N GLN A 126 29.35 -18.49 10.75
CA GLN A 126 30.29 -17.82 11.67
C GLN A 126 30.85 -18.81 12.66
#